data_6c2e143032e29872ad01e4d256760c3a
#
_entry.id   6c2e143032e29872ad01e4d256760c3a
#
_cell.length_a   1.000
_cell.length_b   1.000
_cell.length_c   1.000
_cell.angle_alpha   90.00
_cell.angle_beta   90.00
_cell.angle_gamma   90.00
#
_symmetry.space_group_name_H-M   'P 1'
#
loop_
_entity.id
_entity.type
_entity.pdbx_description
1 polymer ?
#
loop_
_entity_poly.entity_id
_entity_poly.type
_entity_poly.pdbx_seq_one_letter_code
_entity_poly.pdbx_strand_id
1 'polypeptide(L)'
;MSRDCRQIVASAWYRQLFTTRLSAQRQAVSEFETTAQGCRLATSVGGVLTGRGANMIIIDDPLKPEEALSQAQRQAANEWYDHTLYSRLNLSLIHI
;
A
#
# COMPACT_ATOMS: atom_id res chain seq x y z
N MET A 1 6.62 4.75 7.26
CA MET A 1 5.26 5.20 6.87
C MET A 1 4.18 4.17 7.22
N SER A 2 4.37 2.91 6.89
CA SER A 2 3.35 1.90 7.19
C SER A 2 3.06 1.76 8.69
N ARG A 3 4.12 1.76 9.50
CA ARG A 3 3.98 1.71 10.96
C ARG A 3 3.20 2.90 11.50
N ASP A 4 3.48 4.08 10.97
CA ASP A 4 2.82 5.30 11.44
C ASP A 4 1.32 5.27 11.13
N CYS A 5 0.95 4.80 9.95
CA CYS A 5 -0.45 4.67 9.58
C CYS A 5 -1.20 3.74 10.54
N ARG A 6 -0.62 2.57 10.84
CA ARG A 6 -1.22 1.63 11.76
C ARG A 6 -1.33 2.22 13.17
N GLN A 7 -0.29 2.89 13.64
CA GLN A 7 -0.29 3.52 14.96
C GLN A 7 -1.34 4.63 15.06
N ILE A 8 -1.52 5.42 14.02
CA ILE A 8 -2.54 6.46 13.99
C ILE A 8 -3.92 5.84 14.12
N VAL A 9 -4.24 4.83 13.32
CA VAL A 9 -5.56 4.18 13.34
C VAL A 9 -5.83 3.54 14.70
N ALA A 10 -4.80 3.00 15.35
CA ALA A 10 -4.93 2.38 16.66
C ALA A 10 -4.92 3.38 17.82
N SER A 11 -4.59 4.66 17.58
CA SER A 11 -4.45 5.65 18.64
C SER A 11 -5.79 6.03 19.27
N ALA A 12 -5.71 6.49 20.52
CA ALA A 12 -6.93 6.88 21.25
C ALA A 12 -7.63 8.07 20.60
N TRP A 13 -6.87 9.07 20.15
CA TRP A 13 -7.47 10.27 19.55
C TRP A 13 -8.19 9.94 18.24
N TYR A 14 -7.64 9.03 17.42
CA TYR A 14 -8.28 8.60 16.18
C TYR A 14 -9.60 7.87 16.48
N ARG A 15 -9.58 7.00 17.48
CA ARG A 15 -10.76 6.22 17.85
C ARG A 15 -11.89 7.09 18.40
N GLN A 16 -11.58 8.26 18.96
CA GLN A 16 -12.58 9.21 19.40
C GLN A 16 -13.24 9.97 18.25
N LEU A 17 -12.49 10.18 17.15
CA LEU A 17 -12.96 10.97 16.01
C LEU A 17 -13.59 10.14 14.90
N PHE A 18 -13.14 8.89 14.74
CA PHE A 18 -13.55 8.04 13.64
C PHE A 18 -14.04 6.70 14.14
N THR A 19 -14.96 6.10 13.38
CA THR A 19 -15.52 4.79 13.72
C THR A 19 -14.68 3.63 13.22
N THR A 20 -13.68 3.89 12.35
CA THR A 20 -12.79 2.86 11.83
C THR A 20 -12.02 2.19 12.95
N ARG A 21 -12.00 0.85 12.96
CA ARG A 21 -11.30 0.06 13.97
C ARG A 21 -10.47 -1.02 13.28
N LEU A 22 -9.30 -1.33 13.86
CA LEU A 22 -8.49 -2.44 13.38
C LEU A 22 -9.15 -3.77 13.76
N SER A 23 -9.10 -4.72 12.79
CA SER A 23 -9.53 -6.08 13.05
C SER A 23 -8.48 -6.81 13.89
N ALA A 24 -8.95 -7.62 14.86
CA ALA A 24 -8.04 -8.45 15.64
C ALA A 24 -7.37 -9.55 14.82
N GLN A 25 -7.91 -9.87 13.65
CA GLN A 25 -7.42 -10.98 12.83
C GLN A 25 -6.17 -10.62 12.03
N ARG A 26 -6.01 -9.34 11.65
CA ARG A 26 -4.87 -8.93 10.84
C ARG A 26 -4.47 -7.50 11.19
N GLN A 27 -3.36 -7.38 11.92
CA GLN A 27 -2.86 -6.09 12.41
C GLN A 27 -1.35 -5.92 12.17
N ALA A 28 -0.81 -6.56 11.15
CA ALA A 28 0.62 -6.40 10.83
C ALA A 28 0.91 -4.98 10.34
N VAL A 29 2.15 -4.53 10.51
CA VAL A 29 2.56 -3.19 10.06
C VAL A 29 2.41 -3.05 8.55
N SER A 30 2.76 -4.09 7.79
CA SER A 30 2.69 -4.08 6.32
C SER A 30 1.30 -4.38 5.80
N GLU A 31 0.45 -5.03 6.59
CA GLU A 31 -0.91 -5.36 6.17
C GLU A 31 -1.83 -5.41 7.37
N PHE A 32 -2.85 -4.56 7.40
CA PHE A 32 -3.87 -4.64 8.43
C PHE A 32 -5.26 -4.49 7.81
N GLU A 33 -6.25 -5.04 8.54
CA GLU A 33 -7.65 -4.95 8.14
C GLU A 33 -8.44 -4.18 9.18
N THR A 34 -9.56 -3.61 8.74
CA THR A 34 -10.53 -2.95 9.61
C THR A 34 -11.70 -3.89 9.88
N THR A 35 -12.49 -3.58 10.91
CA THR A 35 -13.68 -4.38 11.24
C THR A 35 -14.74 -4.31 10.15
N ALA A 36 -14.70 -3.29 9.30
CA ALA A 36 -15.60 -3.17 8.15
C ALA A 36 -15.05 -3.87 6.91
N GLN A 37 -14.02 -4.71 7.05
CA GLN A 37 -13.40 -5.49 5.99
C GLN A 37 -12.59 -4.67 4.98
N GLY A 38 -12.28 -3.43 5.30
CA GLY A 38 -11.28 -2.67 4.55
C GLY A 38 -9.88 -3.12 4.93
N CYS A 39 -8.90 -2.88 4.07
CA CYS A 39 -7.52 -3.23 4.40
C CYS A 39 -6.56 -2.24 3.79
N ARG A 40 -5.36 -2.20 4.36
CA ARG A 40 -4.22 -1.48 3.82
C ARG A 40 -3.05 -2.45 3.69
N LEU A 41 -2.48 -2.50 2.49
CA LEU A 41 -1.31 -3.30 2.20
C LEU A 41 -0.18 -2.39 1.76
N ALA A 42 0.97 -2.45 2.43
CA ALA A 42 2.17 -1.74 2.03
C ALA A 42 3.15 -2.70 1.39
N THR A 43 3.75 -2.28 0.30
CA THR A 43 4.75 -3.09 -0.40
C THR A 43 5.80 -2.18 -1.01
N SER A 44 6.82 -2.77 -1.62
CA SER A 44 7.87 -2.06 -2.33
C SER A 44 7.89 -2.47 -3.79
N VAL A 45 8.63 -1.72 -4.60
CA VAL A 45 8.85 -2.09 -6.01
C VAL A 45 9.45 -3.50 -6.07
N GLY A 46 8.86 -4.35 -6.89
CA GLY A 46 9.25 -5.74 -6.97
C GLY A 46 8.56 -6.66 -5.97
N GLY A 47 7.73 -6.09 -5.08
CA GLY A 47 6.96 -6.89 -4.12
C GLY A 47 5.92 -7.76 -4.80
N VAL A 48 5.55 -8.86 -4.13
CA VAL A 48 4.58 -9.82 -4.66
C VAL A 48 3.17 -9.32 -4.34
N LEU A 49 2.35 -9.14 -5.37
CA LEU A 49 0.96 -8.70 -5.24
C LEU A 49 -0.02 -9.69 -5.86
N THR A 50 0.43 -10.90 -6.15
CA THR A 50 -0.40 -11.93 -6.79
C THR A 50 -1.63 -12.23 -5.93
N GLY A 51 -2.80 -12.19 -6.53
CA GLY A 51 -4.05 -12.45 -5.84
C GLY A 51 -4.55 -11.29 -4.98
N ARG A 52 -3.87 -10.16 -4.97
CA ARG A 52 -4.28 -8.98 -4.19
C ARG A 52 -4.90 -7.95 -5.12
N GLY A 53 -6.10 -7.48 -4.78
CA GLY A 53 -6.77 -6.40 -5.50
C GLY A 53 -6.77 -5.12 -4.67
N ALA A 54 -7.01 -3.99 -5.33
CA ALA A 54 -7.07 -2.70 -4.65
C ALA A 54 -8.07 -1.79 -5.33
N ASN A 55 -8.78 -1.00 -4.54
CA ASN A 55 -9.63 0.08 -5.05
C ASN A 55 -8.84 1.36 -5.25
N MET A 56 -7.74 1.52 -4.51
CA MET A 56 -6.87 2.68 -4.60
C MET A 56 -5.43 2.23 -4.45
N ILE A 57 -4.56 2.73 -5.29
CA ILE A 57 -3.12 2.48 -5.21
C ILE A 57 -2.44 3.85 -5.06
N ILE A 58 -1.58 3.97 -4.05
CA ILE A 58 -0.80 5.18 -3.80
C ILE A 58 0.67 4.81 -4.02
N ILE A 59 1.32 5.52 -4.92
CA ILE A 59 2.74 5.34 -5.22
C ILE A 59 3.49 6.54 -4.65
N ASP A 60 4.42 6.26 -3.74
CA ASP A 60 5.21 7.28 -3.07
C ASP A 60 6.68 6.87 -3.10
N ASP A 61 7.51 7.67 -3.75
CA ASP A 61 8.96 7.47 -3.86
C ASP A 61 9.31 6.03 -4.27
N PRO A 62 8.91 5.60 -5.49
CA PRO A 62 9.16 4.21 -5.91
C PRO A 62 10.63 3.87 -6.06
N LEU A 63 11.49 4.88 -6.20
CA LEU A 63 12.94 4.72 -6.30
C LEU A 63 13.62 5.68 -5.35
N LYS A 64 14.74 5.22 -4.74
CA LYS A 64 15.62 6.12 -4.01
C LYS A 64 16.38 7.01 -5.00
N PRO A 65 16.88 8.20 -4.59
CA PRO A 65 17.59 9.09 -5.51
C PRO A 65 18.74 8.42 -6.24
N GLU A 66 19.56 7.60 -5.56
CA GLU A 66 20.68 6.90 -6.17
C GLU A 66 20.18 5.80 -7.12
N GLU A 67 19.05 5.18 -6.87
CA GLU A 67 18.47 4.18 -7.77
C GLU A 67 17.90 4.82 -9.04
N ALA A 68 17.41 6.05 -8.93
CA ALA A 68 16.86 6.76 -10.07
C ALA A 68 17.92 7.11 -11.12
N LEU A 69 19.20 7.08 -10.76
CA LEU A 69 20.31 7.27 -11.70
C LEU A 69 20.60 6.03 -12.52
N SER A 70 20.10 4.87 -12.12
CA SER A 70 20.31 3.60 -12.85
C SER A 70 19.17 3.38 -13.84
N GLN A 71 19.53 3.25 -15.12
CA GLN A 71 18.55 2.93 -16.16
C GLN A 71 17.88 1.58 -15.91
N ALA A 72 18.65 0.59 -15.45
CA ALA A 72 18.12 -0.74 -15.19
C ALA A 72 17.08 -0.70 -14.06
N GLN A 73 17.32 0.07 -13.00
CA GLN A 73 16.38 0.15 -11.89
C GLN A 73 15.13 0.96 -12.27
N ARG A 74 15.28 2.01 -13.06
CA ARG A 74 14.12 2.74 -13.58
C ARG A 74 13.24 1.85 -14.45
N GLN A 75 13.86 1.06 -15.31
CA GLN A 75 13.14 0.14 -16.19
C GLN A 75 12.44 -0.94 -15.39
N ALA A 76 13.11 -1.50 -14.38
CA ALA A 76 12.50 -2.51 -13.51
C ALA A 76 11.29 -1.96 -12.77
N ALA A 77 11.35 -0.72 -12.29
CA ALA A 77 10.22 -0.09 -11.62
C ALA A 77 9.05 0.11 -12.58
N ASN A 78 9.32 0.57 -13.81
CA ASN A 78 8.29 0.76 -14.82
C ASN A 78 7.62 -0.56 -15.22
N GLU A 79 8.42 -1.62 -15.39
CA GLU A 79 7.89 -2.93 -15.72
C GLU A 79 7.03 -3.49 -14.57
N TRP A 80 7.46 -3.32 -13.34
CA TRP A 80 6.67 -3.75 -12.19
C TRP A 80 5.34 -3.01 -12.13
N TYR A 81 5.34 -1.70 -12.40
CA TYR A 81 4.11 -0.92 -12.47
C TYR A 81 3.17 -1.47 -13.55
N ASP A 82 3.71 -1.66 -14.77
CA ASP A 82 2.89 -2.04 -15.92
C ASP A 82 2.37 -3.46 -15.81
N HIS A 83 3.19 -4.40 -15.33
CA HIS A 83 2.86 -5.82 -15.38
C HIS A 83 2.32 -6.38 -14.08
N THR A 84 2.60 -5.75 -12.95
CA THR A 84 2.17 -6.25 -11.65
C THR A 84 1.18 -5.32 -10.96
N LEU A 85 1.59 -4.06 -10.76
CA LEU A 85 0.82 -3.14 -9.92
C LEU A 85 -0.49 -2.73 -10.57
N TYR A 86 -0.44 -2.29 -11.82
CA TYR A 86 -1.61 -1.78 -12.52
C TYR A 86 -2.73 -2.82 -12.58
N SER A 87 -2.38 -4.09 -12.78
CA SER A 87 -3.35 -5.17 -12.90
C SER A 87 -4.11 -5.46 -11.61
N ARG A 88 -3.68 -4.88 -10.48
CA ARG A 88 -4.32 -5.11 -9.17
C ARG A 88 -5.47 -4.18 -8.88
N LEU A 89 -5.74 -3.17 -9.72
CA LEU A 89 -6.89 -2.29 -9.51
C LEU A 89 -8.19 -3.02 -9.77
N ASN A 90 -9.10 -2.96 -8.81
CA ASN A 90 -10.42 -3.58 -8.93
C ASN A 90 -11.33 -2.79 -9.88
N LEU A 91 -11.17 -1.48 -9.90
CA LEU A 91 -11.85 -0.57 -10.81
C LEU A 91 -10.79 0.22 -11.53
N SER A 92 -11.10 0.76 -12.70
CA SER A 92 -10.12 1.47 -13.53
C SER A 92 -9.73 2.85 -12.95
N LEU A 93 -9.55 2.94 -11.65
CA LEU A 93 -9.20 4.18 -10.97
C LEU A 93 -7.79 4.05 -10.38
N ILE A 94 -6.87 4.86 -10.89
CA ILE A 94 -5.51 4.97 -10.37
C ILE A 94 -5.33 6.37 -9.82
N HIS A 95 -4.84 6.47 -8.59
CA HIS A 95 -4.46 7.71 -7.95
C HIS A 95 -2.96 7.68 -7.67
N ILE A 96 -2.25 8.54 -8.36
CA ILE A 96 -0.79 8.64 -8.25
C ILE A 96 -0.43 9.94 -7.57
#